data_3d675ad01a1f6e5b9a662f61f56d1986
#
_entry.id   3d675ad01a1f6e5b9a662f61f56d1986
#
_cell.length_a   1.000
_cell.length_b   1.000
_cell.length_c   1.000
_cell.angle_alpha   90.00
_cell.angle_beta   90.00
_cell.angle_gamma   90.00
#
_symmetry.space_group_name_H-M   'P 1'
#
loop_
_entity.id
_entity.type
_entity.pdbx_description
1 polymer ?
#
loop_
_entity_poly.entity_id
_entity_poly.type
_entity_poly.pdbx_seq_one_letter_code
_entity_poly.pdbx_strand_id
1 'polypeptide(L)'
;DTYYHALAHNLRLGSVHTLLVTHDHMDHWFPAGLINRHSAYQQGARGVLHVYGNEAVGRSFAAHFSSELYKAQPLDSFVQFHVLHGGDRVHRCGWEITAVPADHDKLQECLIYICKKDGKCLLYAHDTGICLSDAAWSLIAAERYDLVSVDATMGLESCPYNHMGLPDVERFFTKLGEIGCINKHTLCICSHF
;
A
#
# COMPACT_ATOMS: atom_id res chain seq x y z
N ASP A 1 -11.05 -5.15 8.41
CA ASP A 1 -11.11 -3.93 9.23
C ASP A 1 -9.85 -3.77 10.07
N THR A 2 -9.10 -2.67 9.82
CA THR A 2 -7.80 -2.40 10.45
C THR A 2 -7.89 -2.32 11.98
N TYR A 3 -8.95 -1.76 12.53
CA TYR A 3 -9.12 -1.65 13.98
C TYR A 3 -9.37 -3.02 14.63
N TYR A 4 -10.15 -3.88 13.98
CA TYR A 4 -10.36 -5.25 14.45
C TYR A 4 -9.05 -6.02 14.49
N HIS A 5 -8.26 -5.97 13.41
CA HIS A 5 -6.96 -6.62 13.35
C HIS A 5 -5.98 -6.03 14.37
N ALA A 6 -5.98 -4.72 14.55
CA ALA A 6 -5.15 -4.08 15.56
C ALA A 6 -5.46 -4.57 16.97
N LEU A 7 -6.76 -4.71 17.30
CA LEU A 7 -7.19 -5.25 18.59
C LEU A 7 -6.85 -6.74 18.73
N ALA A 8 -7.18 -7.55 17.71
CA ALA A 8 -6.95 -9.00 17.72
C ALA A 8 -5.47 -9.36 17.86
N HIS A 9 -4.58 -8.55 17.30
CA HIS A 9 -3.12 -8.77 17.29
C HIS A 9 -2.35 -7.83 18.22
N ASN A 10 -3.04 -7.08 19.07
CA ASN A 10 -2.43 -6.12 20.01
C ASN A 10 -1.47 -5.13 19.32
N LEU A 11 -1.86 -4.63 18.14
CA LEU A 11 -1.07 -3.66 17.38
C LEU A 11 -1.35 -2.24 17.88
N ARG A 12 -0.28 -1.48 18.12
CA ARG A 12 -0.38 -0.09 18.58
C ARG A 12 -0.38 0.88 17.40
N LEU A 13 -1.55 1.19 16.84
CA LEU A 13 -1.69 2.12 15.71
C LEU A 13 -1.12 3.52 16.01
N GLY A 14 -1.13 3.95 17.27
CA GLY A 14 -0.52 5.22 17.70
C GLY A 14 0.99 5.30 17.48
N SER A 15 1.70 4.17 17.36
CA SER A 15 3.15 4.12 17.07
C SER A 15 3.48 4.07 15.59
N VAL A 16 2.47 4.01 14.70
CA VAL A 16 2.68 4.02 13.24
C VAL A 16 3.01 5.44 12.79
N HIS A 17 4.10 5.61 12.07
CA HIS A 17 4.55 6.91 11.54
C HIS A 17 4.47 7.02 10.02
N THR A 18 4.23 5.91 9.34
CA THR A 18 4.14 5.85 7.87
C THR A 18 2.98 4.96 7.48
N LEU A 19 2.11 5.46 6.61
CA LEU A 19 1.00 4.74 6.01
C LEU A 19 1.12 4.83 4.49
N LEU A 20 1.09 3.69 3.82
CA LEU A 20 1.02 3.60 2.38
C LEU A 20 -0.40 3.25 1.97
N VAL A 21 -0.95 3.97 1.02
CA VAL A 21 -2.31 3.76 0.49
C VAL A 21 -2.19 3.47 -1.00
N THR A 22 -2.73 2.35 -1.44
CA THR A 22 -2.63 1.89 -2.83
C THR A 22 -3.51 2.71 -3.77
N HIS A 23 -4.74 3.00 -3.36
CA HIS A 23 -5.73 3.73 -4.17
C HIS A 23 -6.91 4.21 -3.30
N ASP A 24 -7.84 4.97 -3.91
CA ASP A 24 -8.94 5.66 -3.23
C ASP A 24 -10.27 4.86 -3.28
N HIS A 25 -10.24 3.54 -3.08
CA HIS A 25 -11.45 2.79 -2.81
C HIS A 25 -11.73 2.75 -1.30
N MET A 26 -13.02 2.77 -0.93
CA MET A 26 -13.44 2.95 0.47
C MET A 26 -13.11 1.77 1.40
N ASP A 27 -12.82 0.62 0.87
CA ASP A 27 -12.35 -0.56 1.58
C ASP A 27 -10.84 -0.51 1.88
N HIS A 28 -10.08 0.34 1.17
CA HIS A 28 -8.64 0.58 1.35
C HIS A 28 -8.35 1.92 2.01
N TRP A 29 -9.19 2.93 1.75
CA TRP A 29 -8.95 4.28 2.23
C TRP A 29 -10.16 4.88 2.93
N PHE A 30 -10.05 5.07 4.23
CA PHE A 30 -11.05 5.73 5.07
C PHE A 30 -10.41 6.84 5.90
N PRO A 31 -10.20 8.05 5.33
CA PRO A 31 -9.47 9.14 5.98
C PRO A 31 -10.11 9.60 7.30
N ALA A 32 -11.43 9.43 7.48
CA ALA A 32 -12.09 9.78 8.73
C ALA A 32 -11.49 9.12 9.96
N GLY A 33 -10.97 7.89 9.83
CA GLY A 33 -10.30 7.19 10.93
C GLY A 33 -9.04 7.89 11.44
N LEU A 34 -8.41 8.73 10.63
CA LEU A 34 -7.18 9.44 11.00
C LEU A 34 -7.42 10.54 12.03
N ILE A 35 -8.66 11.01 12.22
CA ILE A 35 -9.02 11.96 13.28
C ILE A 35 -8.67 11.44 14.67
N ASN A 36 -8.65 10.13 14.85
CA ASN A 36 -8.26 9.52 16.12
C ASN A 36 -6.81 9.82 16.51
N ARG A 37 -6.00 10.38 15.61
CA ARG A 37 -4.65 10.88 15.93
C ARG A 37 -4.64 12.30 16.46
N HIS A 38 -5.74 13.02 16.39
CA HIS A 38 -5.88 14.34 16.97
C HIS A 38 -5.80 14.26 18.51
N SER A 39 -5.10 15.19 19.14
CA SER A 39 -4.83 15.20 20.59
C SER A 39 -6.09 15.16 21.47
N ALA A 40 -7.23 15.60 20.94
CA ALA A 40 -8.52 15.55 21.64
C ALA A 40 -9.05 14.12 21.82
N TYR A 41 -8.63 13.16 20.97
CA TYR A 41 -9.19 11.81 20.95
C TYR A 41 -8.21 10.73 21.41
N GLN A 42 -6.93 11.05 21.51
CA GLN A 42 -5.95 10.05 21.93
C GLN A 42 -4.88 10.61 22.86
N GLN A 43 -4.45 9.75 23.77
CA GLN A 43 -3.40 10.04 24.72
C GLN A 43 -2.07 9.33 24.42
N GLY A 44 -1.83 8.89 23.21
CA GLY A 44 -0.67 8.01 22.96
C GLY A 44 -0.03 8.05 21.58
N ALA A 45 -0.54 8.86 20.63
CA ALA A 45 0.15 8.99 19.35
C ALA A 45 1.43 9.80 19.55
N ARG A 46 2.51 9.27 19.02
CA ARG A 46 3.81 9.92 19.06
C ARG A 46 4.16 10.42 17.68
N GLY A 47 4.15 11.74 17.52
CA GLY A 47 4.58 12.40 16.30
C GLY A 47 3.55 12.35 15.16
N VAL A 48 3.94 12.88 14.02
CA VAL A 48 3.12 13.02 12.82
C VAL A 48 3.06 11.70 12.07
N LEU A 49 1.85 11.33 11.61
CA LEU A 49 1.67 10.26 10.64
C LEU A 49 1.90 10.83 9.23
N HIS A 50 2.81 10.24 8.48
CA HIS A 50 3.02 10.54 7.07
C HIS A 50 2.26 9.52 6.23
N VAL A 51 1.27 10.00 5.48
CA VAL A 51 0.44 9.21 4.57
C VAL A 51 0.95 9.42 3.16
N TYR A 52 1.22 8.35 2.45
CA TYR A 52 1.68 8.34 1.07
C TYR A 52 0.66 7.63 0.19
N GLY A 53 0.30 8.21 -0.92
CA GLY A 53 -0.64 7.63 -1.87
C GLY A 53 -0.74 8.45 -3.14
N ASN A 54 -1.56 8.01 -4.09
CA ASN A 54 -1.75 8.70 -5.36
C ASN A 54 -2.55 10.02 -5.20
N GLU A 55 -2.71 10.76 -6.29
CA GLU A 55 -3.46 12.02 -6.27
C GLU A 55 -4.94 11.85 -5.89
N ALA A 56 -5.59 10.73 -6.23
CA ALA A 56 -6.99 10.50 -5.87
C ALA A 56 -7.14 10.37 -4.35
N VAL A 57 -6.25 9.60 -3.72
CA VAL A 57 -6.15 9.50 -2.26
C VAL A 57 -5.91 10.88 -1.63
N GLY A 58 -5.04 11.70 -2.24
CA GLY A 58 -4.77 13.07 -1.79
C GLY A 58 -5.99 13.98 -1.89
N ARG A 59 -6.77 13.87 -2.97
CA ARG A 59 -8.01 14.66 -3.13
C ARG A 59 -9.06 14.30 -2.09
N SER A 60 -9.28 13.01 -1.85
CA SER A 60 -10.25 12.56 -0.84
C SER A 60 -9.79 12.91 0.58
N PHE A 61 -8.48 12.82 0.87
CA PHE A 61 -7.90 13.31 2.11
C PHE A 61 -8.18 14.80 2.31
N ALA A 62 -7.84 15.64 1.34
CA ALA A 62 -8.04 17.08 1.42
C ALA A 62 -9.52 17.44 1.56
N ALA A 63 -10.41 16.79 0.80
CA ALA A 63 -11.85 17.00 0.88
C ALA A 63 -12.39 16.67 2.27
N HIS A 64 -11.97 15.55 2.86
CA HIS A 64 -12.41 15.14 4.18
C HIS A 64 -11.95 16.11 5.28
N PHE A 65 -10.70 16.56 5.26
CA PHE A 65 -10.11 17.44 6.27
C PHE A 65 -10.33 18.93 6.00
N SER A 66 -11.04 19.32 4.93
CA SER A 66 -11.40 20.71 4.66
C SER A 66 -12.48 21.28 5.59
N SER A 67 -13.16 20.43 6.37
CA SER A 67 -14.24 20.85 7.25
C SER A 67 -13.75 21.67 8.46
N GLU A 68 -14.62 22.55 8.98
CA GLU A 68 -14.28 23.44 10.10
C GLU A 68 -13.95 22.71 11.42
N LEU A 69 -14.39 21.45 11.56
CA LEU A 69 -14.13 20.61 12.72
C LEU A 69 -12.63 20.43 13.01
N TYR A 70 -11.78 20.53 11.98
CA TYR A 70 -10.34 20.29 12.09
C TYR A 70 -9.52 21.58 12.26
N LYS A 71 -10.16 22.75 12.29
CA LYS A 71 -9.46 24.05 12.40
C LYS A 71 -8.84 24.31 13.77
N ALA A 72 -9.31 23.61 14.80
CA ALA A 72 -8.81 23.82 16.18
C ALA A 72 -7.36 23.37 16.40
N GLN A 73 -6.87 22.43 15.59
CA GLN A 73 -5.47 21.99 15.58
C GLN A 73 -5.00 21.90 14.14
N PRO A 74 -3.84 22.44 13.77
CA PRO A 74 -3.30 22.32 12.43
C PRO A 74 -3.16 20.86 12.03
N LEU A 75 -3.74 20.46 10.90
CA LEU A 75 -3.71 19.10 10.38
C LEU A 75 -2.29 18.54 10.33
N ASP A 76 -1.35 19.34 9.81
CA ASP A 76 0.07 18.98 9.65
C ASP A 76 0.77 18.64 10.98
N SER A 77 0.16 19.00 12.12
CA SER A 77 0.71 18.67 13.43
C SER A 77 0.48 17.21 13.85
N PHE A 78 -0.42 16.47 13.16
CA PHE A 78 -0.70 15.06 13.48
C PHE A 78 -0.78 14.14 12.26
N VAL A 79 -1.10 14.66 11.04
CA VAL A 79 -1.11 13.92 9.78
C VAL A 79 -0.60 14.81 8.65
N GLN A 80 0.30 14.29 7.83
CA GLN A 80 0.76 14.92 6.59
C GLN A 80 0.57 13.97 5.42
N PHE A 81 0.02 14.48 4.32
CA PHE A 81 -0.16 13.71 3.09
C PHE A 81 0.93 14.03 2.07
N HIS A 82 1.41 12.99 1.38
CA HIS A 82 2.42 13.07 0.34
C HIS A 82 1.93 12.33 -0.90
N VAL A 83 1.86 13.01 -2.02
CA VAL A 83 1.51 12.39 -3.30
C VAL A 83 2.68 11.54 -3.80
N LEU A 84 2.36 10.36 -4.32
CA LEU A 84 3.29 9.48 -5.03
C LEU A 84 2.74 9.14 -6.40
N HIS A 85 3.66 9.02 -7.35
CA HIS A 85 3.44 8.50 -8.69
C HIS A 85 4.26 7.23 -8.92
N GLY A 86 3.88 6.44 -9.92
CA GLY A 86 4.64 5.27 -10.32
C GLY A 86 6.10 5.60 -10.64
N GLY A 87 7.03 4.92 -10.00
CA GLY A 87 8.46 5.15 -10.08
C GLY A 87 9.04 5.99 -8.96
N ASP A 88 8.20 6.69 -8.19
CA ASP A 88 8.67 7.50 -7.06
C ASP A 88 9.30 6.63 -5.98
N ARG A 89 10.32 7.18 -5.33
CA ARG A 89 11.04 6.54 -4.22
C ARG A 89 11.04 7.42 -2.99
N VAL A 90 10.76 6.83 -1.84
CA VAL A 90 10.73 7.50 -0.54
C VAL A 90 11.60 6.75 0.45
N HIS A 91 12.37 7.51 1.23
CA HIS A 91 13.13 6.99 2.36
C HIS A 91 12.48 7.46 3.67
N ARG A 92 11.93 6.54 4.45
CA ARG A 92 11.25 6.89 5.70
C ARG A 92 11.42 5.83 6.79
N CYS A 93 11.81 6.25 7.98
CA CYS A 93 11.97 5.37 9.16
C CYS A 93 12.88 4.14 8.89
N GLY A 94 13.91 4.32 8.05
CA GLY A 94 14.83 3.24 7.65
C GLY A 94 14.29 2.34 6.54
N TRP A 95 13.10 2.62 6.00
CA TRP A 95 12.56 1.98 4.81
C TRP A 95 12.93 2.75 3.55
N GLU A 96 13.28 2.03 2.49
CA GLU A 96 13.24 2.49 1.11
C GLU A 96 11.97 1.93 0.48
N ILE A 97 11.12 2.81 -0.03
CA ILE A 97 9.81 2.48 -0.58
C ILE A 97 9.77 2.95 -2.02
N THR A 98 9.44 2.07 -2.96
CA THR A 98 9.21 2.41 -4.36
C THR A 98 7.74 2.19 -4.68
N ALA A 99 7.08 3.21 -5.23
CA ALA A 99 5.74 3.11 -5.77
C ALA A 99 5.79 2.50 -7.18
N VAL A 100 4.98 1.50 -7.46
CA VAL A 100 4.90 0.81 -8.74
C VAL A 100 3.47 0.91 -9.26
N PRO A 101 3.25 1.30 -10.53
CA PRO A 101 1.90 1.34 -11.10
C PRO A 101 1.24 -0.04 -11.08
N ALA A 102 0.02 -0.11 -10.58
CA ALA A 102 -0.82 -1.31 -10.57
C ALA A 102 -1.73 -1.38 -11.79
N ASP A 103 -2.20 -2.57 -12.11
CA ASP A 103 -3.26 -2.81 -13.08
C ASP A 103 -4.58 -3.01 -12.32
N HIS A 104 -5.28 -1.91 -11.99
CA HIS A 104 -6.51 -1.95 -11.23
C HIS A 104 -7.53 -0.93 -11.76
N ASP A 105 -7.93 0.08 -11.00
CA ASP A 105 -8.88 1.10 -11.43
C ASP A 105 -8.27 2.05 -12.48
N LYS A 106 -8.94 2.17 -13.63
CA LYS A 106 -8.47 3.03 -14.72
C LYS A 106 -8.79 4.52 -14.53
N LEU A 107 -9.53 4.88 -13.48
CA LEU A 107 -9.89 6.28 -13.17
C LEU A 107 -8.84 6.95 -12.29
N GLN A 108 -7.89 6.19 -11.76
CA GLN A 108 -6.81 6.69 -10.92
C GLN A 108 -5.51 5.89 -11.14
N GLU A 109 -4.38 6.46 -10.76
CA GLU A 109 -3.10 5.75 -10.76
C GLU A 109 -3.00 4.87 -9.51
N CYS A 110 -3.51 3.63 -9.58
CA CYS A 110 -3.35 2.68 -8.48
C CYS A 110 -1.88 2.26 -8.32
N LEU A 111 -1.46 2.05 -7.07
CA LEU A 111 -0.07 1.75 -6.71
C LEU A 111 0.03 0.43 -5.96
N ILE A 112 1.07 -0.31 -6.25
CA ILE A 112 1.62 -1.37 -5.41
C ILE A 112 3.01 -0.92 -4.91
N TYR A 113 3.58 -1.61 -3.93
CA TYR A 113 4.79 -1.10 -3.27
C TYR A 113 5.90 -2.12 -3.18
N ILE A 114 7.12 -1.68 -3.47
CA ILE A 114 8.34 -2.40 -3.12
C ILE A 114 8.91 -1.72 -1.87
N CYS A 115 9.10 -2.49 -0.80
CA CYS A 115 9.58 -1.99 0.48
C CYS A 115 10.85 -2.71 0.90
N LYS A 116 11.92 -1.94 1.14
CA LYS A 116 13.23 -2.50 1.55
C LYS A 116 13.63 -1.96 2.92
N LYS A 117 14.13 -2.85 3.77
CA LYS A 117 14.72 -2.50 5.07
C LYS A 117 15.61 -3.62 5.56
N ASP A 118 16.73 -3.27 6.20
CA ASP A 118 17.66 -4.19 6.86
C ASP A 118 18.07 -5.38 5.96
N GLY A 119 18.31 -5.10 4.67
CA GLY A 119 18.68 -6.09 3.66
C GLY A 119 17.55 -7.02 3.22
N LYS A 120 16.31 -6.76 3.61
CA LYS A 120 15.11 -7.48 3.21
C LYS A 120 14.30 -6.67 2.21
N CYS A 121 13.63 -7.37 1.29
CA CYS A 121 12.80 -6.79 0.25
C CYS A 121 11.43 -7.47 0.20
N LEU A 122 10.38 -6.65 0.26
CA LEU A 122 8.99 -7.04 0.12
C LEU A 122 8.40 -6.44 -1.16
N LEU A 123 7.68 -7.26 -1.93
CA LEU A 123 6.70 -6.79 -2.91
C LEU A 123 5.29 -6.93 -2.32
N TYR A 124 4.61 -5.81 -2.13
CA TYR A 124 3.19 -5.75 -1.75
C TYR A 124 2.36 -5.44 -2.99
N ALA A 125 1.70 -6.44 -3.56
CA ALA A 125 0.99 -6.37 -4.84
C ALA A 125 -0.46 -6.82 -4.69
N HIS A 126 -1.22 -6.10 -3.85
CA HIS A 126 -2.65 -6.27 -3.70
C HIS A 126 -3.40 -5.28 -4.60
N ASP A 127 -4.62 -5.63 -5.00
CA ASP A 127 -5.45 -4.89 -5.95
C ASP A 127 -4.69 -4.59 -7.24
N THR A 128 -4.30 -5.66 -7.89
CA THR A 128 -3.70 -5.58 -9.22
C THR A 128 -3.94 -6.87 -10.01
N GLY A 129 -4.20 -6.72 -11.31
CA GLY A 129 -4.09 -7.80 -12.27
C GLY A 129 -2.64 -8.12 -12.62
N ILE A 130 -2.46 -9.10 -13.49
CA ILE A 130 -1.15 -9.49 -14.03
C ILE A 130 -0.70 -8.64 -15.22
N CYS A 131 -1.62 -7.85 -15.81
CA CYS A 131 -1.37 -7.03 -17.01
C CYS A 131 -0.69 -5.70 -16.67
N LEU A 132 0.36 -5.77 -15.87
CA LEU A 132 1.19 -4.62 -15.52
C LEU A 132 1.92 -4.06 -16.75
N SER A 133 2.13 -2.74 -16.75
CA SER A 133 2.92 -2.06 -17.80
C SER A 133 4.40 -2.50 -17.79
N ASP A 134 5.08 -2.28 -18.93
CA ASP A 134 6.53 -2.55 -19.03
C ASP A 134 7.33 -1.72 -18.00
N ALA A 135 6.89 -0.50 -17.71
CA ALA A 135 7.50 0.33 -16.69
C ALA A 135 7.36 -0.29 -15.29
N ALA A 136 6.17 -0.80 -14.94
CA ALA A 136 5.95 -1.51 -13.68
C ALA A 136 6.80 -2.78 -13.58
N TRP A 137 6.84 -3.60 -14.64
CA TRP A 137 7.67 -4.79 -14.70
C TRP A 137 9.17 -4.47 -14.59
N SER A 138 9.62 -3.34 -15.18
CA SER A 138 11.02 -2.91 -15.07
C SER A 138 11.40 -2.57 -13.63
N LEU A 139 10.51 -1.91 -12.88
CA LEU A 139 10.72 -1.62 -11.46
C LEU A 139 10.75 -2.91 -10.63
N ILE A 140 9.82 -3.85 -10.88
CA ILE A 140 9.76 -5.14 -10.17
C ILE A 140 11.00 -5.99 -10.47
N ALA A 141 11.44 -6.04 -11.73
CA ALA A 141 12.58 -6.83 -12.17
C ALA A 141 13.94 -6.34 -11.62
N ALA A 142 14.00 -5.10 -11.16
CA ALA A 142 15.22 -4.53 -10.58
C ALA A 142 15.58 -5.12 -9.20
N GLU A 143 14.66 -5.83 -8.55
CA GLU A 143 14.82 -6.27 -7.16
C GLU A 143 14.83 -7.80 -7.02
N ARG A 144 15.24 -8.24 -5.83
CA ARG A 144 15.18 -9.65 -5.39
C ARG A 144 14.38 -9.69 -4.09
N TYR A 145 13.34 -10.50 -4.05
CA TYR A 145 12.37 -10.47 -2.97
C TYR A 145 12.59 -11.58 -1.94
N ASP A 146 12.50 -11.20 -0.66
CA ASP A 146 12.37 -12.15 0.46
C ASP A 146 10.92 -12.54 0.70
N LEU A 147 9.99 -11.61 0.41
CA LEU A 147 8.55 -11.78 0.56
C LEU A 147 7.82 -11.17 -0.64
N VAL A 148 6.88 -11.91 -1.20
CA VAL A 148 5.93 -11.40 -2.21
C VAL A 148 4.52 -11.69 -1.72
N SER A 149 3.70 -10.66 -1.57
CA SER A 149 2.29 -10.76 -1.22
C SER A 149 1.45 -10.25 -2.39
N VAL A 150 0.57 -11.10 -2.91
CA VAL A 150 -0.21 -10.81 -4.11
C VAL A 150 -1.71 -10.92 -3.87
N ASP A 151 -2.46 -10.23 -4.73
CA ASP A 151 -3.90 -10.33 -4.86
C ASP A 151 -4.33 -11.76 -5.26
N ALA A 152 -5.43 -12.24 -4.71
CA ALA A 152 -6.07 -13.48 -5.11
C ALA A 152 -7.60 -13.38 -5.01
N THR A 153 -8.15 -12.19 -5.15
CA THR A 153 -9.58 -11.86 -4.97
C THR A 153 -10.51 -12.74 -5.80
N MET A 154 -10.09 -13.13 -7.00
CA MET A 154 -10.92 -13.91 -7.92
C MET A 154 -10.90 -15.43 -7.62
N GLY A 155 -10.24 -15.84 -6.54
CA GLY A 155 -10.23 -17.24 -6.10
C GLY A 155 -9.77 -18.19 -7.19
N LEU A 156 -10.58 -19.15 -7.58
CA LEU A 156 -10.23 -20.18 -8.60
C LEU A 156 -10.39 -19.69 -10.04
N GLU A 157 -11.04 -18.56 -10.27
CA GLU A 157 -11.28 -18.01 -11.61
C GLU A 157 -10.07 -17.21 -12.10
N SER A 158 -9.72 -17.36 -13.39
CA SER A 158 -8.70 -16.50 -13.99
C SER A 158 -9.29 -15.13 -14.31
N CYS A 159 -8.67 -14.08 -13.80
CA CYS A 159 -8.96 -12.70 -14.14
C CYS A 159 -7.64 -11.93 -14.25
N PRO A 160 -7.13 -11.68 -15.47
CA PRO A 160 -5.80 -11.10 -15.60
C PRO A 160 -5.77 -9.58 -15.38
N TYR A 161 -6.92 -8.92 -15.27
CA TYR A 161 -7.07 -7.48 -15.12
C TYR A 161 -7.68 -7.13 -13.75
N ASN A 162 -7.29 -6.02 -13.19
CA ASN A 162 -7.78 -5.44 -11.95
C ASN A 162 -7.48 -6.27 -10.70
N HIS A 163 -7.76 -7.56 -10.73
CA HIS A 163 -7.52 -8.53 -9.67
C HIS A 163 -7.01 -9.84 -10.26
N MET A 164 -6.33 -10.65 -9.47
CA MET A 164 -5.88 -11.97 -9.87
C MET A 164 -6.74 -13.08 -9.24
N GLY A 165 -6.87 -14.19 -9.96
CA GLY A 165 -7.22 -15.47 -9.37
C GLY A 165 -6.00 -16.38 -9.30
N LEU A 166 -6.13 -17.54 -8.69
CA LEU A 166 -5.00 -18.47 -8.50
C LEU A 166 -4.27 -18.84 -9.80
N PRO A 167 -4.95 -19.04 -10.95
CA PRO A 167 -4.25 -19.28 -12.22
C PRO A 167 -3.36 -18.10 -12.65
N ASP A 168 -3.75 -16.86 -12.31
CA ASP A 168 -2.99 -15.65 -12.63
C ASP A 168 -1.83 -15.48 -11.65
N VAL A 169 -2.06 -15.78 -10.38
CA VAL A 169 -1.03 -15.82 -9.33
C VAL A 169 0.08 -16.80 -9.69
N GLU A 170 -0.25 -18.00 -10.17
CA GLU A 170 0.73 -18.96 -10.64
C GLU A 170 1.58 -18.39 -11.79
N ARG A 171 0.94 -17.74 -12.77
CA ARG A 171 1.64 -17.06 -13.87
C ARG A 171 2.53 -15.93 -13.38
N PHE A 172 2.05 -15.15 -12.40
CA PHE A 172 2.82 -14.05 -11.82
C PHE A 172 4.09 -14.54 -11.13
N PHE A 173 3.97 -15.57 -10.27
CA PHE A 173 5.13 -16.17 -9.59
C PHE A 173 6.08 -16.87 -10.56
N THR A 174 5.55 -17.55 -11.59
CA THR A 174 6.37 -18.16 -12.65
C THR A 174 7.23 -17.09 -13.32
N LYS A 175 6.62 -15.98 -13.73
CA LYS A 175 7.35 -14.86 -14.35
C LYS A 175 8.40 -14.27 -13.41
N LEU A 176 8.10 -14.07 -12.13
CA LEU A 176 9.09 -13.61 -11.15
C LEU A 176 10.26 -14.60 -10.99
N GLY A 177 10.00 -15.89 -11.07
CA GLY A 177 11.02 -16.93 -11.04
C GLY A 177 11.91 -16.92 -12.27
N GLU A 178 11.31 -16.83 -13.47
CA GLU A 178 12.01 -16.76 -14.75
C GLU A 178 12.97 -15.57 -14.86
N ILE A 179 12.53 -14.40 -14.39
CA ILE A 179 13.37 -13.19 -14.35
C ILE A 179 14.32 -13.13 -13.13
N GLY A 180 14.28 -14.18 -12.29
CA GLY A 180 15.18 -14.36 -11.15
C GLY A 180 14.90 -13.41 -9.97
N CYS A 181 13.70 -12.86 -9.85
CA CYS A 181 13.28 -11.98 -8.75
C CYS A 181 12.97 -12.74 -7.46
N ILE A 182 12.59 -14.02 -7.58
CA ILE A 182 12.29 -14.92 -6.46
C ILE A 182 13.10 -16.22 -6.59
N ASN A 183 13.21 -16.93 -5.48
CA ASN A 183 13.87 -18.23 -5.41
C ASN A 183 13.22 -19.11 -4.31
N LYS A 184 13.77 -20.31 -4.05
CA LYS A 184 13.25 -21.26 -3.07
C LYS A 184 13.18 -20.75 -1.62
N HIS A 185 13.79 -19.62 -1.31
CA HIS A 185 13.77 -19.00 0.03
C HIS A 185 12.82 -17.81 0.11
N THR A 186 12.25 -17.39 -1.02
CA THR A 186 11.26 -16.32 -1.06
C THR A 186 9.94 -16.84 -0.49
N LEU A 187 9.37 -16.14 0.48
CA LEU A 187 8.03 -16.40 0.95
C LEU A 187 7.02 -15.78 -0.02
N CYS A 188 6.20 -16.60 -0.66
CA CYS A 188 5.13 -16.18 -1.56
C CYS A 188 3.79 -16.42 -0.87
N ILE A 189 2.98 -15.41 -0.74
CA ILE A 189 1.64 -15.46 -0.13
C ILE A 189 0.58 -14.85 -1.04
N CYS A 190 -0.59 -15.47 -1.02
CA CYS A 190 -1.81 -14.93 -1.62
C CYS A 190 -2.68 -14.36 -0.51
N SER A 191 -3.30 -13.24 -0.76
CA SER A 191 -4.20 -12.58 0.16
C SER A 191 -5.27 -11.82 -0.61
N HIS A 192 -6.09 -11.05 0.07
CA HIS A 192 -7.13 -10.26 -0.54
C HIS A 192 -8.20 -11.14 -1.23
N PHE A 193 -8.78 -12.07 -0.44
CA PHE A 193 -9.88 -12.95 -0.87
C PHE A 193 -11.24 -12.30 -0.68
#